data_3a13b8329825bb3116540c5f24563aeb
#
_entry.id   3a13b8329825bb3116540c5f24563aeb
#
_cell.length_a   1.000
_cell.length_b   1.000
_cell.length_c   1.000
_cell.angle_alpha   90.00
_cell.angle_beta   90.00
_cell.angle_gamma   90.00
#
_symmetry.space_group_name_H-M   'P 1'
#
loop_
_entity.id
_entity.type
_entity.pdbx_description
1 polymer ?
#
loop_
_entity_poly.entity_id
_entity_poly.type
_entity_poly.pdbx_seq_one_letter_code
_entity_poly.pdbx_strand_id
1 'polypeptide(L)'
;MKIIIRISIAIFLITTLNTKAQYSTKYKEFNVGLHIDSDDDLVFPGVSFLWGKTTYFSNNLLLDYEYGFALPTLVTGKIGLGIGNSNNTVVLGIRPFPTSGHLQYTHKEKHLFSIEIMTKSEYYDGDEIIINYGYRW
;
A
#
# COMPACT_ATOMS: atom_id res chain seq x y z
N MET A 1 -11.32 -29.77 -2.37
CA MET A 1 -10.00 -29.69 -3.02
C MET A 1 -9.47 -28.26 -3.19
N LYS A 2 -10.20 -27.31 -3.76
CA LYS A 2 -9.74 -25.91 -3.95
C LYS A 2 -9.41 -25.16 -2.64
N ILE A 3 -10.13 -25.40 -1.56
CA ILE A 3 -9.89 -24.77 -0.25
C ILE A 3 -8.60 -25.31 0.39
N ILE A 4 -8.36 -26.60 0.32
CA ILE A 4 -7.16 -27.24 0.86
C ILE A 4 -5.91 -26.72 0.16
N ILE A 5 -5.95 -26.56 -1.17
CA ILE A 5 -4.84 -26.00 -1.95
C ILE A 5 -4.56 -24.56 -1.53
N ARG A 6 -5.58 -23.74 -1.33
CA ARG A 6 -5.43 -22.35 -0.88
C ARG A 6 -4.83 -22.24 0.51
N ILE A 7 -5.27 -23.10 1.43
CA ILE A 7 -4.72 -23.17 2.80
C ILE A 7 -3.27 -23.67 2.76
N SER A 8 -2.96 -24.67 1.94
CA SER A 8 -1.58 -25.17 1.80
C SER A 8 -0.64 -24.12 1.21
N ILE A 9 -1.08 -23.33 0.24
CA ILE A 9 -0.30 -22.22 -0.31
C ILE A 9 -0.09 -21.13 0.73
N ALA A 10 -1.10 -20.80 1.52
CA ALA A 10 -0.98 -19.81 2.58
C ALA A 10 -0.02 -20.29 3.69
N ILE A 11 -0.09 -21.55 4.11
CA ILE A 11 0.83 -22.15 5.10
C ILE A 11 2.26 -22.19 4.52
N PHE A 12 2.44 -22.57 3.26
CA PHE A 12 3.75 -22.60 2.61
C PHE A 12 4.36 -21.20 2.53
N LEU A 13 3.58 -20.18 2.19
CA LEU A 13 4.00 -18.78 2.21
C LEU A 13 4.41 -18.32 3.62
N ILE A 14 3.66 -18.71 4.65
CA ILE A 14 3.98 -18.35 6.05
C ILE A 14 5.25 -19.07 6.53
N THR A 15 5.47 -20.32 6.15
CA THR A 15 6.65 -21.09 6.56
C THR A 15 7.94 -20.69 5.85
N THR A 16 7.85 -20.16 4.63
CA THR A 16 9.03 -19.62 3.93
C THR A 16 9.46 -18.24 4.44
N LEU A 17 8.63 -17.59 5.24
CA LEU A 17 8.94 -16.30 5.87
C LEU A 17 9.78 -16.42 7.17
N ASN A 18 10.55 -17.49 7.38
CA ASN A 18 11.56 -17.56 8.44
C ASN A 18 12.74 -16.57 8.19
N THR A 19 12.47 -15.45 7.58
CA THR A 19 13.42 -14.38 7.38
C THR A 19 13.45 -13.50 8.62
N LYS A 20 14.57 -13.52 9.32
CA LYS A 20 14.79 -12.61 10.45
C LYS A 20 14.73 -11.18 9.95
N ALA A 21 13.89 -10.35 10.59
CA ALA A 21 13.88 -8.93 10.33
C ALA A 21 15.29 -8.36 10.64
N GLN A 22 15.91 -7.69 9.67
CA GLN A 22 17.21 -7.06 9.87
C GLN A 22 17.07 -5.73 10.60
N TYR A 23 16.16 -4.90 10.12
CA TYR A 23 15.86 -3.62 10.73
C TYR A 23 14.44 -3.13 10.34
N SER A 24 13.97 -2.15 11.09
CA SER A 24 12.68 -1.51 10.81
C SER A 24 12.81 -0.01 10.93
N THR A 25 12.20 0.70 10.00
CA THR A 25 12.12 2.17 9.99
C THR A 25 10.67 2.60 10.23
N LYS A 26 10.44 3.44 11.22
CA LYS A 26 9.16 4.13 11.41
C LYS A 26 9.20 5.46 10.68
N TYR A 27 8.07 5.85 10.11
CA TYR A 27 7.97 7.11 9.38
C TYR A 27 6.62 7.78 9.60
N LYS A 28 6.58 9.06 9.28
CA LYS A 28 5.35 9.80 9.02
C LYS A 28 5.33 10.14 7.54
N GLU A 29 4.16 10.20 6.96
CA GLU A 29 3.99 10.41 5.53
C GLU A 29 2.87 11.41 5.28
N PHE A 30 3.11 12.33 4.39
CA PHE A 30 2.11 13.24 3.86
C PHE A 30 1.98 12.99 2.35
N ASN A 31 0.76 12.75 1.88
CA ASN A 31 0.48 12.51 0.48
C ASN A 31 -0.45 13.58 -0.07
N VAL A 32 -0.23 13.91 -1.33
CA VAL A 32 -1.17 14.60 -2.19
C VAL A 32 -1.45 13.72 -3.39
N GLY A 33 -2.70 13.61 -3.79
CA GLY A 33 -3.08 12.74 -4.87
C GLY A 33 -4.25 13.27 -5.68
N LEU A 34 -4.47 12.61 -6.79
CA LEU A 34 -5.60 12.81 -7.67
C LEU A 34 -6.39 11.53 -7.73
N HIS A 35 -7.67 11.63 -7.46
CA HIS A 35 -8.65 10.59 -7.60
C HIS A 35 -9.34 10.81 -8.95
N ILE A 36 -9.29 9.82 -9.81
CA ILE A 36 -9.84 9.85 -11.16
C ILE A 36 -10.95 8.81 -11.20
N ASP A 37 -12.17 9.29 -11.36
CA ASP A 37 -13.33 8.46 -11.61
C ASP A 37 -13.49 8.26 -13.12
N SER A 38 -13.58 7.00 -13.55
CA SER A 38 -13.67 6.66 -14.98
C SER A 38 -15.04 6.97 -15.58
N ASP A 39 -16.08 7.01 -14.76
CA ASP A 39 -17.46 7.14 -15.24
C ASP A 39 -17.93 8.60 -15.34
N ASP A 40 -17.40 9.48 -14.47
CA ASP A 40 -17.89 10.87 -14.37
C ASP A 40 -16.91 11.94 -14.88
N ASP A 41 -15.73 11.56 -15.43
CA ASP A 41 -14.64 12.48 -15.77
C ASP A 41 -14.26 13.44 -14.62
N LEU A 42 -14.59 13.06 -13.38
CA LEU A 42 -14.33 13.86 -12.19
C LEU A 42 -12.93 13.57 -11.65
N VAL A 43 -12.14 14.63 -11.55
CA VAL A 43 -10.83 14.58 -10.88
C VAL A 43 -10.95 15.27 -9.53
N PHE A 44 -10.78 14.51 -8.45
CA PHE A 44 -10.86 15.05 -7.10
C PHE A 44 -9.49 15.03 -6.41
N PRO A 45 -9.02 16.16 -5.87
CA PRO A 45 -7.76 16.17 -5.11
C PRO A 45 -7.96 15.50 -3.74
N GLY A 46 -7.02 14.64 -3.37
CA GLY A 46 -6.98 13.99 -2.07
C GLY A 46 -5.70 14.34 -1.31
N VAL A 47 -5.79 14.32 0.01
CA VAL A 47 -4.63 14.48 0.90
C VAL A 47 -4.70 13.44 2.00
N SER A 48 -3.53 12.95 2.43
CA SER A 48 -3.47 12.05 3.58
C SER A 48 -2.25 12.32 4.45
N PHE A 49 -2.41 12.02 5.74
CA PHE A 49 -1.36 12.04 6.74
C PHE A 49 -1.32 10.70 7.44
N LEU A 50 -0.20 9.99 7.28
CA LEU A 50 -0.08 8.59 7.69
C LEU A 50 1.11 8.41 8.63
N TRP A 51 0.99 7.40 9.50
CA TRP A 51 2.07 6.83 10.30
C TRP A 51 2.30 5.42 9.83
N GLY A 52 3.54 5.08 9.58
CA GLY A 52 3.86 3.77 9.05
C GLY A 52 5.15 3.19 9.59
N LYS A 53 5.37 1.94 9.22
CA LYS A 53 6.58 1.19 9.51
C LYS A 53 6.91 0.28 8.35
N THR A 54 8.15 0.38 7.88
CA THR A 54 8.75 -0.57 6.94
C THR A 54 9.67 -1.52 7.70
N THR A 55 9.49 -2.81 7.52
CA THR A 55 10.36 -3.85 8.08
C THR A 55 11.07 -4.55 6.94
N TYR A 56 12.40 -4.51 6.96
CA TYR A 56 13.28 -5.12 5.97
C TYR A 56 13.77 -6.48 6.45
N PHE A 57 13.75 -7.46 5.56
CA PHE A 57 14.21 -8.82 5.79
C PHE A 57 15.53 -9.09 5.05
N SER A 58 16.21 -10.17 5.42
CA SER A 58 17.56 -10.51 4.93
C SER A 58 17.67 -10.78 3.42
N ASN A 59 16.56 -10.99 2.75
CA ASN A 59 16.46 -11.32 1.31
C ASN A 59 15.95 -10.16 0.45
N ASN A 60 16.11 -8.92 0.89
CA ASN A 60 15.57 -7.71 0.28
C ASN A 60 14.02 -7.67 0.22
N LEU A 61 13.35 -8.63 0.85
CA LEU A 61 11.92 -8.53 1.08
C LEU A 61 11.64 -7.48 2.14
N LEU A 62 10.49 -6.85 2.05
CA LEU A 62 10.01 -5.92 3.06
C LEU A 62 8.50 -6.04 3.27
N LEU A 63 8.09 -5.72 4.48
CA LEU A 63 6.71 -5.52 4.86
C LEU A 63 6.52 -4.05 5.19
N ASP A 64 5.58 -3.41 4.53
CA ASP A 64 5.20 -2.02 4.78
C ASP A 64 3.75 -1.97 5.26
N TYR A 65 3.49 -1.22 6.34
CA TYR A 65 2.14 -0.93 6.77
C TYR A 65 2.05 0.49 7.27
N GLU A 66 0.90 1.10 6.99
CA GLU A 66 0.62 2.47 7.36
C GLU A 66 -0.86 2.65 7.72
N TYR A 67 -1.14 3.64 8.54
CA TYR A 67 -2.49 4.04 8.94
C TYR A 67 -2.52 5.51 9.25
N GLY A 68 -3.68 6.12 9.12
CA GLY A 68 -3.83 7.54 9.44
C GLY A 68 -5.10 8.14 8.90
N PHE A 69 -5.00 9.42 8.61
CA PHE A 69 -6.12 10.22 8.13
C PHE A 69 -5.99 10.53 6.64
N ALA A 70 -7.10 10.48 5.94
CA ALA A 70 -7.18 10.83 4.53
C ALA A 70 -8.49 11.56 4.23
N LEU A 71 -8.46 12.51 3.32
CA LEU A 71 -9.65 13.14 2.78
C LEU A 71 -9.87 12.64 1.35
N PRO A 72 -11.10 12.24 1.02
CA PRO A 72 -12.37 12.39 1.76
C PRO A 72 -12.71 11.24 2.74
N THR A 73 -11.95 10.15 2.81
CA THR A 73 -12.31 8.91 3.52
C THR A 73 -12.20 8.96 5.04
N LEU A 74 -11.66 10.04 5.61
CA LEU A 74 -11.37 10.31 7.02
C LEU A 74 -10.27 9.40 7.61
N VAL A 75 -10.43 8.10 7.56
CA VAL A 75 -9.46 7.13 8.08
C VAL A 75 -9.04 6.18 6.97
N THR A 76 -7.77 5.85 6.92
CA THR A 76 -7.21 4.92 5.95
C THR A 76 -6.08 4.09 6.56
N GLY A 77 -5.80 2.96 5.94
CA GLY A 77 -4.64 2.14 6.26
C GLY A 77 -4.28 1.28 5.06
N LYS A 78 -3.01 0.97 4.92
CA LYS A 78 -2.48 0.12 3.86
C LYS A 78 -1.52 -0.90 4.44
N ILE A 79 -1.45 -2.05 3.80
CA ILE A 79 -0.45 -3.07 4.10
C ILE A 79 0.02 -3.68 2.79
N GLY A 80 1.32 -3.88 2.67
CA GLY A 80 1.90 -4.45 1.46
C GLY A 80 3.20 -5.19 1.71
N LEU A 81 3.51 -6.06 0.78
CA LEU A 81 4.79 -6.73 0.67
C LEU A 81 5.56 -6.14 -0.49
N GLY A 82 6.86 -6.03 -0.32
CA GLY A 82 7.70 -5.43 -1.34
C GLY A 82 9.10 -5.99 -1.39
N ILE A 83 9.85 -5.44 -2.30
CA ILE A 83 11.27 -5.72 -2.48
C ILE A 83 12.05 -4.41 -2.56
N GLY A 84 13.28 -4.44 -2.06
CA GLY A 84 14.17 -3.29 -2.16
C GLY A 84 15.06 -3.10 -0.95
N ASN A 85 15.62 -1.92 -0.86
CA ASN A 85 16.54 -1.50 0.21
C ASN A 85 16.22 -0.03 0.60
N SER A 86 17.01 0.56 1.50
CA SER A 86 16.83 1.95 1.94
C SER A 86 16.86 3.00 0.80
N ASN A 87 17.43 2.68 -0.35
CA ASN A 87 17.48 3.62 -1.47
C ASN A 87 16.22 3.54 -2.34
N ASN A 88 15.77 2.32 -2.65
CA ASN A 88 14.63 2.14 -3.54
C ASN A 88 13.82 0.92 -3.09
N THR A 89 12.52 1.10 -2.95
CA THR A 89 11.59 0.03 -2.63
C THR A 89 10.40 0.04 -3.57
N VAL A 90 9.90 -1.14 -3.88
CA VAL A 90 8.63 -1.34 -4.57
C VAL A 90 7.74 -2.20 -3.69
N VAL A 91 6.54 -1.74 -3.43
CA VAL A 91 5.55 -2.40 -2.56
C VAL A 91 4.27 -2.62 -3.35
N LEU A 92 3.77 -3.85 -3.30
CA LEU A 92 2.44 -4.21 -3.75
C LEU A 92 1.61 -4.55 -2.52
N GLY A 93 0.44 -3.96 -2.42
CA GLY A 93 -0.38 -4.15 -1.23
C GLY A 93 -1.85 -3.87 -1.44
N ILE A 94 -2.55 -3.86 -0.33
CA ILE A 94 -3.99 -3.60 -0.27
C ILE A 94 -4.28 -2.49 0.74
N ARG A 95 -5.33 -1.74 0.43
CA ARG A 95 -6.03 -0.88 1.37
C ARG A 95 -7.34 -1.58 1.73
N PRO A 96 -7.57 -1.92 3.00
CA PRO A 96 -8.82 -2.59 3.40
C PRO A 96 -10.05 -1.71 3.29
N PHE A 97 -9.89 -0.38 3.48
CA PHE A 97 -11.00 0.56 3.44
C PHE A 97 -10.58 1.95 2.92
N PRO A 98 -11.24 2.46 1.86
CA PRO A 98 -12.00 1.68 0.87
C PRO A 98 -11.12 0.62 0.22
N THR A 99 -11.69 -0.51 -0.17
CA THR A 99 -10.90 -1.65 -0.67
C THR A 99 -10.25 -1.32 -2.00
N SER A 100 -8.92 -1.32 -2.01
CA SER A 100 -8.13 -1.10 -3.23
C SER A 100 -6.85 -1.91 -3.22
N GLY A 101 -6.33 -2.20 -4.40
CA GLY A 101 -4.95 -2.64 -4.59
C GLY A 101 -4.05 -1.43 -4.83
N HIS A 102 -2.82 -1.43 -4.30
CA HIS A 102 -1.87 -0.36 -4.57
C HIS A 102 -0.49 -0.89 -4.97
N LEU A 103 0.13 -0.17 -5.88
CA LEU A 103 1.55 -0.30 -6.23
C LEU A 103 2.25 1.00 -5.82
N GLN A 104 3.32 0.87 -5.03
CA GLN A 104 4.04 2.00 -4.46
C GLN A 104 5.53 1.87 -4.72
N TYR A 105 6.14 2.94 -5.17
CA TYR A 105 7.59 3.10 -5.29
C TYR A 105 8.06 4.16 -4.30
N THR A 106 9.10 3.85 -3.51
CA THR A 106 9.71 4.82 -2.59
C THR A 106 11.19 5.00 -2.91
N HIS A 107 11.62 6.25 -3.01
CA HIS A 107 13.01 6.64 -3.26
C HIS A 107 13.63 7.26 -2.02
N LYS A 108 14.81 6.73 -1.60
CA LYS A 108 15.59 7.18 -0.43
C LYS A 108 14.77 7.26 0.86
N GLU A 109 13.81 6.34 1.02
CA GLU A 109 12.86 6.30 2.16
C GLU A 109 12.05 7.61 2.35
N LYS A 110 12.11 8.56 1.42
CA LYS A 110 11.49 9.89 1.53
C LYS A 110 10.43 10.19 0.49
N HIS A 111 10.74 9.97 -0.78
CA HIS A 111 9.85 10.32 -1.89
C HIS A 111 9.06 9.09 -2.31
N LEU A 112 7.77 9.19 -2.33
CA LEU A 112 6.86 8.10 -2.61
C LEU A 112 5.98 8.45 -3.79
N PHE A 113 5.81 7.49 -4.70
CA PHE A 113 4.84 7.52 -5.79
C PHE A 113 3.98 6.26 -5.69
N SER A 114 2.67 6.41 -5.69
CA SER A 114 1.77 5.27 -5.67
C SER A 114 0.61 5.42 -6.65
N ILE A 115 0.20 4.27 -7.16
CA ILE A 115 -1.02 4.12 -7.95
C ILE A 115 -1.90 3.13 -7.21
N GLU A 116 -3.15 3.49 -7.01
CA GLU A 116 -4.16 2.65 -6.38
C GLU A 116 -5.30 2.43 -7.35
N ILE A 117 -5.80 1.21 -7.39
CA ILE A 117 -6.93 0.82 -8.23
C ILE A 117 -8.01 0.29 -7.29
N MET A 118 -9.16 0.95 -7.30
CA MET A 118 -10.36 0.49 -6.64
C MET A 118 -11.26 -0.16 -7.69
N THR A 119 -11.66 -1.39 -7.42
CA THR A 119 -12.65 -2.08 -8.25
C THR A 119 -14.04 -1.81 -7.73
N LYS A 120 -14.98 -1.72 -8.64
CA LYS A 120 -16.42 -1.60 -8.39
C LYS A 120 -16.86 -2.42 -7.19
N SER A 121 -17.53 -1.77 -6.25
CA SER A 121 -18.15 -2.40 -5.09
C SER A 121 -19.62 -2.05 -5.03
N GLU A 122 -20.42 -2.71 -4.16
CA GLU A 122 -21.83 -2.38 -3.94
C GLU A 122 -22.10 -0.90 -3.59
N TYR A 123 -21.06 -0.17 -3.18
CA TYR A 123 -21.14 1.22 -2.73
C TYR A 123 -20.53 2.21 -3.73
N TYR A 124 -19.80 1.75 -4.74
CA TYR A 124 -19.12 2.58 -5.75
C TYR A 124 -19.34 1.96 -7.13
N ASP A 125 -19.88 2.73 -8.04
CA ASP A 125 -20.38 2.25 -9.34
C ASP A 125 -19.35 2.35 -10.48
N GLY A 126 -18.10 2.73 -10.23
CA GLY A 126 -17.04 2.86 -11.23
C GLY A 126 -15.71 2.27 -10.80
N ASP A 127 -14.82 2.05 -11.76
CA ASP A 127 -13.40 1.78 -11.50
C ASP A 127 -12.69 3.11 -11.23
N GLU A 128 -12.04 3.24 -10.09
CA GLU A 128 -11.36 4.45 -9.68
C GLU A 128 -9.85 4.24 -9.63
N ILE A 129 -9.13 5.22 -10.11
CA ILE A 129 -7.66 5.25 -10.06
C ILE A 129 -7.23 6.42 -9.20
N ILE A 130 -6.38 6.14 -8.21
CA ILE A 130 -5.76 7.18 -7.39
C ILE A 130 -4.26 7.21 -7.68
N ILE A 131 -3.74 8.38 -8.02
CA ILE A 131 -2.32 8.62 -8.21
C ILE A 131 -1.86 9.54 -7.08
N ASN A 132 -0.88 9.11 -6.30
CA ASN A 132 -0.37 9.87 -5.18
C ASN A 132 1.13 10.13 -5.31
N TYR A 133 1.54 11.30 -4.84
CA TYR A 133 2.89 11.62 -4.45
C TYR A 133 2.94 11.86 -2.94
N GLY A 134 3.90 11.23 -2.27
CA GLY A 134 4.09 11.34 -0.84
C GLY A 134 5.51 11.74 -0.45
N TYR A 135 5.62 12.32 0.73
CA TYR A 135 6.89 12.60 1.38
C TYR A 135 6.90 12.00 2.79
N ARG A 136 7.99 11.26 3.10
CA ARG A 136 8.23 10.59 4.38
C ARG A 136 9.34 11.29 5.18
N TRP A 137 9.20 11.32 6.51
CA TRP A 137 10.22 11.80 7.45
C TRP A 137 10.22 11.04 8.79
#